data_2e14e07332ac38ad718da62c83d4bac7
#
_entry.id   2e14e07332ac38ad718da62c83d4bac7
#
_cell.length_a   1.000
_cell.length_b   1.000
_cell.length_c   1.000
_cell.angle_alpha   90.00
_cell.angle_beta   90.00
_cell.angle_gamma   90.00
#
_symmetry.space_group_name_H-M   'P 1'
#
loop_
_entity.id
_entity.type
_entity.pdbx_description
1 polymer ?
#
loop_
_entity_poly.entity_id
_entity_poly.type
_entity_poly.pdbx_seq_one_letter_code
_entity_poly.pdbx_strand_id
1 'polypeptide(L)'
;MKGNPNMIRKMMKLARKWHAGQFREAQEGEIPPPYIVHPEAVVKNLLDWGEPEDSEAVAIAWGHDLLEDTKVPEAEILAASSETVLNGIRLLTRSKGTEKRQYLLNVARNGTRDILLVKISDRIDNTCGFVRLSGPLRAFRYLHDADCIFEAVRKYSSDPVMNQAAAAWDRLDKRLRESARHDAIRGCLLGGAVGDALGAVEESIHRRPYSITADTQLTLFTAEGILRANTRNCERGVCDPVAIMRYAYLRWLKTQNGVLPENDFPEALDSGWLIQEKQLYVDGSPEKDLISALENSREGEMVCNHSKDSGAVVRMAPAGLFLEPRKAYDHGYSFAKITHGHPIVAASAGAFAMLISELLSGKPLEDALDQVMAHLEDQPDAGKTLAALKKARTMKNISKFEDCRSAEKVLSAGVFCALKHTWEFSKGVLLAVYLGNSAGSVAGSIIGVINGRSAIPAQWISGLRERRIVSRIADDLWKRFEEDSEGHVTEKWWNAYPGF
;
A
#
# COMPACT_ATOMS: atom_id res chain seq x y z
N MET A 1 -25.86 35.61 -16.20
CA MET A 1 -25.13 36.92 -16.47
C MET A 1 -24.40 36.72 -17.80
N LYS A 2 -24.31 37.74 -18.67
CA LYS A 2 -23.53 37.63 -19.91
C LYS A 2 -22.05 37.54 -19.50
N GLY A 3 -21.34 36.51 -19.98
CA GLY A 3 -19.93 36.34 -19.73
C GLY A 3 -19.06 37.48 -20.27
N ASN A 4 -17.84 37.57 -19.79
CA ASN A 4 -16.92 38.66 -20.14
C ASN A 4 -15.61 38.13 -20.75
N PRO A 5 -15.56 37.92 -22.09
CA PRO A 5 -14.36 37.41 -22.75
C PRO A 5 -13.11 38.24 -22.55
N ASN A 6 -13.28 39.54 -22.31
CA ASN A 6 -12.14 40.44 -22.03
C ASN A 6 -11.52 40.17 -20.63
N MET A 7 -12.36 39.84 -19.65
CA MET A 7 -11.91 39.42 -18.33
C MET A 7 -11.05 38.12 -18.42
N ILE A 8 -11.51 37.10 -19.13
CA ILE A 8 -10.77 35.85 -19.30
C ILE A 8 -9.40 36.08 -19.93
N ARG A 9 -9.32 36.88 -21.01
CA ARG A 9 -8.04 37.23 -21.65
C ARG A 9 -7.09 37.94 -20.71
N LYS A 10 -7.60 38.84 -19.84
CA LYS A 10 -6.79 39.54 -18.85
C LYS A 10 -6.28 38.59 -17.78
N MET A 11 -7.14 37.73 -17.24
CA MET A 11 -6.75 36.74 -16.22
C MET A 11 -5.73 35.72 -16.76
N MET A 12 -5.92 35.21 -17.98
CA MET A 12 -4.94 34.35 -18.65
C MET A 12 -3.57 35.03 -18.80
N LYS A 13 -3.53 36.30 -19.23
CA LYS A 13 -2.29 37.08 -19.35
C LYS A 13 -1.64 37.28 -17.98
N LEU A 14 -2.42 37.56 -16.94
CA LEU A 14 -1.96 37.75 -15.58
C LEU A 14 -1.32 36.46 -15.03
N ALA A 15 -2.00 35.32 -15.18
CA ALA A 15 -1.48 34.01 -14.79
C ALA A 15 -0.14 33.69 -15.49
N ARG A 16 -0.07 33.85 -16.81
CA ARG A 16 1.17 33.65 -17.58
C ARG A 16 2.31 34.57 -17.16
N LYS A 17 2.00 35.83 -16.83
CA LYS A 17 2.99 36.83 -16.34
C LYS A 17 3.58 36.38 -15.00
N TRP A 18 2.73 36.05 -14.04
CA TRP A 18 3.15 35.84 -12.66
C TRP A 18 3.69 34.42 -12.38
N HIS A 19 3.29 33.41 -13.16
CA HIS A 19 3.89 32.04 -13.12
C HIS A 19 5.10 31.90 -14.07
N ALA A 20 5.52 32.96 -14.75
CA ALA A 20 6.71 32.91 -15.61
C ALA A 20 7.96 32.53 -14.82
N GLY A 21 8.68 31.49 -15.30
CA GLY A 21 9.88 30.98 -14.62
C GLY A 21 9.59 30.00 -13.46
N GLN A 22 8.35 29.71 -13.14
CA GLN A 22 7.97 28.63 -12.24
C GLN A 22 7.78 27.31 -13.01
N PHE A 23 8.09 26.19 -12.35
CA PHE A 23 8.02 24.84 -12.93
C PHE A 23 7.28 23.91 -11.96
N ARG A 24 6.59 22.90 -12.52
CA ARG A 24 6.03 21.80 -11.73
C ARG A 24 7.13 20.77 -11.41
N GLU A 25 6.88 19.94 -10.39
CA GLU A 25 7.74 18.81 -10.08
C GLU A 25 7.81 17.83 -11.27
N ALA A 26 8.98 17.22 -11.47
CA ALA A 26 9.26 16.21 -12.48
C ALA A 26 10.01 15.03 -11.89
N GLN A 27 9.99 13.88 -12.56
CA GLN A 27 10.82 12.74 -12.17
C GLN A 27 12.31 13.04 -12.44
N GLU A 28 13.17 12.32 -11.73
CA GLU A 28 14.62 12.42 -11.93
C GLU A 28 14.98 12.16 -13.40
N GLY A 29 15.68 13.11 -14.04
CA GLY A 29 16.06 13.04 -15.46
C GLY A 29 15.02 13.60 -16.45
N GLU A 30 13.84 14.01 -16.02
CA GLU A 30 12.85 14.70 -16.85
C GLU A 30 13.04 16.22 -16.79
N ILE A 31 12.67 16.90 -17.87
CA ILE A 31 12.60 18.38 -17.91
C ILE A 31 11.29 18.82 -17.22
N PRO A 32 11.36 19.58 -16.13
CA PRO A 32 10.17 20.08 -15.44
C PRO A 32 9.30 20.94 -16.36
N PRO A 33 7.98 20.67 -16.50
CA PRO A 33 7.11 21.49 -17.31
C PRO A 33 6.84 22.85 -16.66
N PRO A 34 6.66 23.93 -17.43
CA PRO A 34 6.28 25.23 -16.88
C PRO A 34 5.01 25.14 -16.04
N TYR A 35 4.96 25.89 -14.92
CA TYR A 35 3.83 25.85 -13.99
C TYR A 35 2.49 26.17 -14.66
N ILE A 36 2.49 27.06 -15.65
CA ILE A 36 1.26 27.53 -16.34
C ILE A 36 0.43 26.40 -16.96
N VAL A 37 1.04 25.22 -17.24
CA VAL A 37 0.30 24.06 -17.76
C VAL A 37 -0.78 23.57 -16.78
N HIS A 38 -0.63 23.85 -15.46
CA HIS A 38 -1.61 23.48 -14.45
C HIS A 38 -2.87 24.35 -14.53
N PRO A 39 -2.84 25.70 -14.44
CA PRO A 39 -4.02 26.50 -14.68
C PRO A 39 -4.68 26.23 -16.05
N GLU A 40 -3.89 26.01 -17.11
CA GLU A 40 -4.40 25.62 -18.42
C GLU A 40 -5.19 24.29 -18.39
N ALA A 41 -4.69 23.28 -17.66
CA ALA A 41 -5.36 21.99 -17.48
C ALA A 41 -6.65 22.13 -16.65
N VAL A 42 -6.63 22.94 -15.58
CA VAL A 42 -7.82 23.22 -14.76
C VAL A 42 -8.91 23.87 -15.60
N VAL A 43 -8.58 24.92 -16.38
CA VAL A 43 -9.51 25.58 -17.31
C VAL A 43 -10.03 24.57 -18.35
N LYS A 44 -9.14 23.78 -18.95
CA LYS A 44 -9.54 22.77 -19.95
C LYS A 44 -10.58 21.81 -19.38
N ASN A 45 -10.40 21.32 -18.16
CA ASN A 45 -11.39 20.42 -17.52
C ASN A 45 -12.78 21.09 -17.43
N LEU A 46 -12.83 22.39 -17.00
CA LEU A 46 -14.09 23.12 -16.91
C LEU A 46 -14.79 23.19 -18.28
N LEU A 47 -14.05 23.53 -19.33
CA LEU A 47 -14.57 23.61 -20.71
C LEU A 47 -15.04 22.23 -21.22
N ASP A 48 -14.26 21.19 -20.98
CA ASP A 48 -14.60 19.81 -21.34
C ASP A 48 -15.89 19.31 -20.64
N TRP A 49 -16.20 19.87 -19.45
CA TRP A 49 -17.45 19.58 -18.71
C TRP A 49 -18.63 20.45 -19.16
N GLY A 50 -18.41 21.41 -20.06
CA GLY A 50 -19.44 22.28 -20.62
C GLY A 50 -19.60 23.62 -19.93
N GLU A 51 -18.64 24.05 -19.10
CA GLU A 51 -18.64 25.40 -18.52
C GLU A 51 -18.41 26.44 -19.63
N PRO A 52 -19.17 27.57 -19.67
CA PRO A 52 -18.97 28.62 -20.68
C PRO A 52 -17.57 29.23 -20.59
N GLU A 53 -16.94 29.46 -21.74
CA GLU A 53 -15.57 30.02 -21.83
C GLU A 53 -15.42 31.39 -21.18
N ASP A 54 -16.50 32.17 -21.09
CA ASP A 54 -16.52 33.55 -20.57
C ASP A 54 -17.07 33.63 -19.14
N SER A 55 -17.20 32.50 -18.42
CA SER A 55 -17.72 32.43 -17.05
C SER A 55 -16.73 32.94 -15.98
N GLU A 56 -17.25 33.30 -14.82
CA GLU A 56 -16.43 33.65 -13.65
C GLU A 56 -15.63 32.40 -13.14
N ALA A 57 -16.17 31.20 -13.28
CA ALA A 57 -15.44 29.97 -12.95
C ALA A 57 -14.14 29.83 -13.75
N VAL A 58 -14.18 30.10 -15.07
CA VAL A 58 -12.98 30.08 -15.93
C VAL A 58 -11.99 31.20 -15.52
N ALA A 59 -12.47 32.39 -15.13
CA ALA A 59 -11.59 33.42 -14.62
C ALA A 59 -10.92 33.03 -13.29
N ILE A 60 -11.68 32.45 -12.34
CA ILE A 60 -11.15 31.91 -11.09
C ILE A 60 -10.12 30.81 -11.38
N ALA A 61 -10.39 29.90 -12.33
CA ALA A 61 -9.48 28.81 -12.70
C ALA A 61 -8.13 29.32 -13.21
N TRP A 62 -8.09 30.40 -14.00
CA TRP A 62 -6.84 31.03 -14.41
C TRP A 62 -6.05 31.61 -13.24
N GLY A 63 -6.72 32.05 -12.18
CA GLY A 63 -6.11 32.77 -11.09
C GLY A 63 -5.99 32.05 -9.75
N HIS A 64 -6.46 30.79 -9.65
CA HIS A 64 -6.68 30.08 -8.38
C HIS A 64 -5.42 29.95 -7.50
N ASP A 65 -4.24 29.83 -8.12
CA ASP A 65 -2.95 29.71 -7.42
C ASP A 65 -2.16 31.03 -7.35
N LEU A 66 -2.64 32.10 -7.96
CA LEU A 66 -1.89 33.36 -8.04
C LEU A 66 -1.52 33.94 -6.66
N LEU A 67 -2.45 33.92 -5.70
CA LEU A 67 -2.19 34.45 -4.35
C LEU A 67 -1.39 33.46 -3.47
N GLU A 68 -1.45 32.18 -3.74
CA GLU A 68 -0.72 31.15 -2.98
C GLU A 68 0.75 31.08 -3.44
N ASP A 69 0.99 31.04 -4.75
CA ASP A 69 2.27 30.71 -5.33
C ASP A 69 3.06 31.88 -5.90
N THR A 70 2.48 33.08 -5.89
CA THR A 70 3.14 34.29 -6.42
C THR A 70 3.07 35.48 -5.46
N LYS A 71 3.68 36.58 -5.84
CA LYS A 71 3.61 37.86 -5.11
C LYS A 71 2.68 38.85 -5.82
N VAL A 72 1.71 38.41 -6.61
CA VAL A 72 0.78 39.28 -7.31
C VAL A 72 -0.01 40.14 -6.32
N PRO A 73 -0.10 41.44 -6.49
CA PRO A 73 -0.98 42.29 -5.68
C PRO A 73 -2.45 41.99 -6.01
N GLU A 74 -3.31 41.87 -5.00
CA GLU A 74 -4.76 41.69 -5.21
C GLU A 74 -5.38 42.77 -6.12
N ALA A 75 -4.84 43.98 -6.09
CA ALA A 75 -5.27 45.08 -6.95
C ALA A 75 -5.08 44.75 -8.46
N GLU A 76 -4.03 44.02 -8.85
CA GLU A 76 -3.84 43.59 -10.24
C GLU A 76 -4.89 42.51 -10.62
N ILE A 77 -5.23 41.61 -9.70
CA ILE A 77 -6.28 40.61 -9.93
C ILE A 77 -7.64 41.31 -10.08
N LEU A 78 -7.96 42.23 -9.20
CA LEU A 78 -9.21 42.98 -9.26
C LEU A 78 -9.32 43.82 -10.56
N ALA A 79 -8.23 44.45 -11.00
CA ALA A 79 -8.19 45.23 -12.25
C ALA A 79 -8.33 44.32 -13.51
N ALA A 80 -7.97 43.05 -13.40
CA ALA A 80 -8.10 42.09 -14.48
C ALA A 80 -9.44 41.35 -14.47
N SER A 81 -10.17 41.34 -13.33
CA SER A 81 -11.37 40.53 -13.11
C SER A 81 -12.53 41.29 -12.46
N SER A 82 -13.16 40.67 -11.46
CA SER A 82 -14.25 41.21 -10.64
C SER A 82 -13.98 40.93 -9.15
N GLU A 83 -14.74 41.58 -8.27
CA GLU A 83 -14.70 41.28 -6.83
C GLU A 83 -15.11 39.85 -6.54
N THR A 84 -16.08 39.30 -7.29
CA THR A 84 -16.49 37.89 -7.18
C THR A 84 -15.33 36.93 -7.48
N VAL A 85 -14.59 37.17 -8.55
CA VAL A 85 -13.41 36.38 -8.94
C VAL A 85 -12.31 36.48 -7.90
N LEU A 86 -11.98 37.69 -7.42
CA LEU A 86 -10.97 37.88 -6.39
C LEU A 86 -11.32 37.17 -5.09
N ASN A 87 -12.59 37.23 -4.65
CA ASN A 87 -13.06 36.53 -3.46
C ASN A 87 -13.02 35.01 -3.63
N GLY A 88 -13.30 34.50 -4.84
CA GLY A 88 -13.13 33.09 -5.19
C GLY A 88 -11.68 32.65 -5.05
N ILE A 89 -10.74 33.41 -5.59
CA ILE A 89 -9.29 33.13 -5.49
C ILE A 89 -8.83 33.20 -4.03
N ARG A 90 -9.26 34.19 -3.23
CA ARG A 90 -8.96 34.27 -1.79
C ARG A 90 -9.40 33.00 -1.04
N LEU A 91 -10.61 32.48 -1.30
CA LEU A 91 -11.12 31.26 -0.65
C LEU A 91 -10.33 30.01 -1.08
N LEU A 92 -9.81 29.96 -2.30
CA LEU A 92 -8.99 28.88 -2.81
C LEU A 92 -7.52 28.95 -2.34
N THR A 93 -7.08 30.08 -1.80
CA THR A 93 -5.73 30.30 -1.27
C THR A 93 -5.63 29.78 0.16
N ARG A 94 -4.70 28.85 0.43
CA ARG A 94 -4.44 28.33 1.77
C ARG A 94 -3.42 29.21 2.50
N SER A 95 -3.83 29.82 3.59
CA SER A 95 -2.95 30.64 4.43
C SER A 95 -1.87 29.81 5.11
N LYS A 96 -0.65 30.34 5.24
CA LYS A 96 0.45 29.69 5.97
C LYS A 96 0.02 29.30 7.40
N GLY A 97 0.28 28.06 7.80
CA GLY A 97 -0.07 27.55 9.12
C GLY A 97 -1.49 26.95 9.23
N THR A 98 -2.34 27.10 8.20
CA THR A 98 -3.65 26.44 8.20
C THR A 98 -3.48 24.95 7.86
N GLU A 99 -4.05 24.07 8.70
CA GLU A 99 -4.09 22.64 8.46
C GLU A 99 -4.88 22.33 7.16
N LYS A 100 -4.35 21.44 6.31
CA LYS A 100 -4.91 21.10 4.99
C LYS A 100 -6.38 20.67 5.07
N ARG A 101 -6.71 19.82 6.04
CA ARG A 101 -8.09 19.32 6.22
C ARG A 101 -9.06 20.46 6.57
N GLN A 102 -8.63 21.36 7.46
CA GLN A 102 -9.46 22.49 7.86
C GLN A 102 -9.69 23.47 6.72
N TYR A 103 -8.66 23.71 5.89
CA TYR A 103 -8.78 24.51 4.67
C TYR A 103 -9.79 23.87 3.70
N LEU A 104 -9.69 22.57 3.40
CA LEU A 104 -10.60 21.87 2.49
C LEU A 104 -12.05 21.90 2.99
N LEU A 105 -12.26 21.70 4.29
CA LEU A 105 -13.59 21.82 4.92
C LEU A 105 -14.14 23.26 4.81
N ASN A 106 -13.29 24.27 4.94
CA ASN A 106 -13.71 25.67 4.76
C ASN A 106 -14.17 25.94 3.32
N VAL A 107 -13.41 25.47 2.32
CA VAL A 107 -13.80 25.57 0.90
C VAL A 107 -15.10 24.80 0.62
N ALA A 108 -15.24 23.60 1.14
CA ALA A 108 -16.45 22.78 0.95
C ALA A 108 -17.72 23.42 1.55
N ARG A 109 -17.59 24.17 2.66
CA ARG A 109 -18.72 24.83 3.35
C ARG A 109 -19.10 26.18 2.75
N ASN A 110 -18.11 26.96 2.32
CA ASN A 110 -18.29 28.35 1.93
C ASN A 110 -18.11 28.60 0.43
N GLY A 111 -17.66 27.59 -0.33
CA GLY A 111 -17.48 27.69 -1.78
C GLY A 111 -18.81 27.78 -2.50
N THR A 112 -18.91 28.77 -3.41
CA THR A 112 -19.98 28.83 -4.40
C THR A 112 -19.83 27.69 -5.41
N ARG A 113 -20.84 27.49 -6.24
CA ARG A 113 -20.79 26.56 -7.37
C ARG A 113 -19.49 26.68 -8.19
N ASP A 114 -19.10 27.87 -8.55
CA ASP A 114 -17.93 28.12 -9.41
C ASP A 114 -16.61 27.81 -8.68
N ILE A 115 -16.51 28.17 -7.40
CA ILE A 115 -15.36 27.87 -6.56
C ILE A 115 -15.18 26.35 -6.39
N LEU A 116 -16.28 25.63 -6.13
CA LEU A 116 -16.25 24.15 -5.99
C LEU A 116 -15.88 23.47 -7.31
N LEU A 117 -16.39 24.01 -8.47
CA LEU A 117 -16.04 23.50 -9.79
C LEU A 117 -14.55 23.65 -10.08
N VAL A 118 -13.95 24.80 -9.76
CA VAL A 118 -12.51 25.01 -9.89
C VAL A 118 -11.74 24.10 -8.95
N LYS A 119 -12.16 23.98 -7.68
CA LYS A 119 -11.43 23.17 -6.69
C LYS A 119 -11.45 21.67 -7.01
N ILE A 120 -12.55 21.13 -7.55
CA ILE A 120 -12.57 19.72 -7.96
C ILE A 120 -11.69 19.49 -9.21
N SER A 121 -11.66 20.44 -10.15
CA SER A 121 -10.78 20.38 -11.32
C SER A 121 -9.30 20.43 -10.94
N ASP A 122 -8.91 21.37 -10.09
CA ASP A 122 -7.56 21.47 -9.50
C ASP A 122 -7.15 20.15 -8.85
N ARG A 123 -8.04 19.57 -8.03
CA ARG A 123 -7.76 18.30 -7.35
C ARG A 123 -7.53 17.16 -8.32
N ILE A 124 -8.35 17.05 -9.36
CA ILE A 124 -8.22 16.01 -10.40
C ILE A 124 -6.89 16.15 -11.14
N ASP A 125 -6.51 17.36 -11.59
CA ASP A 125 -5.25 17.60 -12.31
C ASP A 125 -4.02 17.28 -11.43
N ASN A 126 -4.02 17.77 -10.21
CA ASN A 126 -2.94 17.50 -9.27
C ASN A 126 -2.84 16.01 -8.94
N THR A 127 -3.98 15.29 -8.81
CA THR A 127 -3.98 13.84 -8.60
C THR A 127 -3.33 13.09 -9.77
N CYS A 128 -3.62 13.49 -11.02
CA CYS A 128 -2.96 12.91 -12.19
C CYS A 128 -1.44 13.14 -12.19
N GLY A 129 -0.99 14.30 -11.76
CA GLY A 129 0.44 14.59 -11.54
C GLY A 129 1.06 13.70 -10.45
N PHE A 130 0.35 13.49 -9.34
CA PHE A 130 0.79 12.62 -8.24
C PHE A 130 0.94 11.15 -8.66
N VAL A 131 0.08 10.62 -9.54
CA VAL A 131 0.25 9.26 -10.08
C VAL A 131 1.64 9.08 -10.67
N ARG A 132 2.07 10.06 -11.47
CA ARG A 132 3.37 10.02 -12.14
C ARG A 132 4.54 10.15 -11.16
N LEU A 133 4.43 11.07 -10.19
CA LEU A 133 5.54 11.41 -9.28
C LEU A 133 5.66 10.46 -8.09
N SER A 134 4.55 10.01 -7.55
CA SER A 134 4.48 9.34 -6.23
C SER A 134 3.78 7.99 -6.26
N GLY A 135 3.29 7.57 -7.43
CA GLY A 135 2.57 6.31 -7.63
C GLY A 135 1.06 6.36 -7.31
N PRO A 136 0.34 5.32 -7.73
CA PRO A 136 -1.12 5.30 -7.69
C PRO A 136 -1.69 5.29 -6.26
N LEU A 137 -1.05 4.64 -5.31
CA LEU A 137 -1.54 4.57 -3.94
C LEU A 137 -1.50 5.94 -3.24
N ARG A 138 -0.42 6.70 -3.41
CA ARG A 138 -0.32 8.06 -2.87
C ARG A 138 -1.27 9.02 -3.58
N ALA A 139 -1.45 8.86 -4.89
CA ALA A 139 -2.41 9.64 -5.66
C ALA A 139 -3.85 9.35 -5.21
N PHE A 140 -4.20 8.10 -4.96
CA PHE A 140 -5.50 7.69 -4.43
C PHE A 140 -5.79 8.37 -3.08
N ARG A 141 -4.85 8.31 -2.14
CA ARG A 141 -5.00 9.00 -0.85
C ARG A 141 -5.09 10.52 -1.01
N TYR A 142 -4.26 11.10 -1.88
CA TYR A 142 -4.33 12.53 -2.16
C TYR A 142 -5.71 12.92 -2.69
N LEU A 143 -6.33 12.12 -3.58
CA LEU A 143 -7.68 12.36 -4.07
C LEU A 143 -8.68 12.39 -2.90
N HIS A 144 -8.67 11.36 -2.07
CA HIS A 144 -9.61 11.19 -0.95
C HIS A 144 -9.41 12.16 0.21
N ASP A 145 -8.26 12.80 0.36
CA ASP A 145 -8.11 13.93 1.29
C ASP A 145 -9.14 15.04 1.04
N ALA A 146 -9.70 15.12 -0.18
CA ALA A 146 -10.67 16.15 -0.59
C ALA A 146 -12.10 15.60 -0.79
N ASP A 147 -12.47 14.48 -0.17
CA ASP A 147 -13.83 13.92 -0.24
C ASP A 147 -14.90 14.94 0.15
N CYS A 148 -14.62 15.84 1.09
CA CYS A 148 -15.54 16.91 1.46
C CYS A 148 -15.86 17.87 0.30
N ILE A 149 -14.92 18.08 -0.64
CA ILE A 149 -15.14 18.88 -1.85
C ILE A 149 -16.06 18.11 -2.80
N PHE A 150 -15.79 16.82 -3.00
CA PHE A 150 -16.60 15.94 -3.83
C PHE A 150 -18.05 15.86 -3.33
N GLU A 151 -18.25 15.69 -2.02
CA GLU A 151 -19.57 15.71 -1.38
C GLU A 151 -20.29 17.06 -1.57
N ALA A 152 -19.56 18.18 -1.54
CA ALA A 152 -20.12 19.50 -1.78
C ALA A 152 -20.56 19.66 -3.25
N VAL A 153 -19.75 19.15 -4.21
CA VAL A 153 -20.07 19.15 -5.66
C VAL A 153 -21.33 18.35 -5.94
N ARG A 154 -21.49 17.16 -5.34
CA ARG A 154 -22.64 16.27 -5.53
C ARG A 154 -23.98 16.89 -5.10
N LYS A 155 -23.97 17.90 -4.23
CA LYS A 155 -25.20 18.64 -3.87
C LYS A 155 -25.81 19.43 -5.04
N TYR A 156 -25.03 19.71 -6.08
CA TYR A 156 -25.49 20.40 -7.29
C TYR A 156 -25.99 19.41 -8.36
N SER A 157 -26.75 18.38 -7.96
CA SER A 157 -27.21 17.28 -8.83
C SER A 157 -28.07 17.69 -10.03
N SER A 158 -28.67 18.90 -9.98
CA SER A 158 -29.43 19.48 -11.11
C SER A 158 -28.54 20.25 -12.12
N ASP A 159 -27.25 20.48 -11.80
CA ASP A 159 -26.33 21.22 -12.67
C ASP A 159 -25.55 20.23 -13.56
N PRO A 160 -25.72 20.31 -14.92
CA PRO A 160 -25.06 19.39 -15.83
C PRO A 160 -23.53 19.44 -15.76
N VAL A 161 -22.93 20.61 -15.55
CA VAL A 161 -21.46 20.80 -15.48
C VAL A 161 -20.92 20.16 -14.21
N MET A 162 -21.58 20.38 -13.06
CA MET A 162 -21.21 19.77 -11.78
C MET A 162 -21.35 18.25 -11.81
N ASN A 163 -22.36 17.72 -12.56
CA ASN A 163 -22.49 16.28 -12.76
C ASN A 163 -21.35 15.71 -13.60
N GLN A 164 -20.86 16.42 -14.62
CA GLN A 164 -19.69 16.00 -15.39
C GLN A 164 -18.42 16.03 -14.54
N ALA A 165 -18.26 17.02 -13.68
CA ALA A 165 -17.15 17.12 -12.73
C ALA A 165 -17.17 15.94 -11.72
N ALA A 166 -18.34 15.63 -11.15
CA ALA A 166 -18.50 14.47 -10.28
C ALA A 166 -18.20 13.15 -11.00
N ALA A 167 -18.69 12.97 -12.22
CA ALA A 167 -18.40 11.79 -13.03
C ALA A 167 -16.91 11.66 -13.39
N ALA A 168 -16.20 12.78 -13.58
CA ALA A 168 -14.75 12.76 -13.81
C ALA A 168 -13.99 12.29 -12.56
N TRP A 169 -14.41 12.72 -11.36
CA TRP A 169 -13.90 12.22 -10.09
C TRP A 169 -14.14 10.72 -9.95
N ASP A 170 -15.38 10.26 -10.12
CA ASP A 170 -15.74 8.83 -9.99
C ASP A 170 -14.93 7.95 -10.96
N ARG A 171 -14.70 8.39 -12.19
CA ARG A 171 -13.84 7.68 -13.15
C ARG A 171 -12.37 7.61 -12.67
N LEU A 172 -11.87 8.70 -12.13
CA LEU A 172 -10.50 8.75 -11.60
C LEU A 172 -10.37 7.88 -10.34
N ASP A 173 -11.32 7.96 -9.41
CA ASP A 173 -11.36 7.13 -8.21
C ASP A 173 -11.35 5.64 -8.55
N LYS A 174 -12.27 5.19 -9.41
CA LYS A 174 -12.34 3.79 -9.84
C LYS A 174 -10.99 3.30 -10.40
N ARG A 175 -10.40 4.06 -11.32
CA ARG A 175 -9.10 3.72 -11.93
C ARG A 175 -7.96 3.67 -10.91
N LEU A 176 -7.96 4.60 -9.96
CA LEU A 176 -6.92 4.68 -8.94
C LEU A 176 -7.06 3.58 -7.88
N ARG A 177 -8.27 3.20 -7.50
CA ARG A 177 -8.55 2.18 -6.48
C ARG A 177 -7.91 0.84 -6.84
N GLU A 178 -8.11 0.38 -8.08
CA GLU A 178 -7.50 -0.85 -8.59
C GLU A 178 -5.97 -0.76 -8.61
N SER A 179 -5.44 0.33 -9.19
CA SER A 179 -4.00 0.55 -9.27
C SER A 179 -3.34 0.76 -7.91
N ALA A 180 -4.01 1.41 -6.97
CA ALA A 180 -3.53 1.65 -5.62
C ALA A 180 -3.44 0.35 -4.81
N ARG A 181 -4.44 -0.52 -4.92
CA ARG A 181 -4.41 -1.83 -4.29
C ARG A 181 -3.27 -2.69 -4.83
N HIS A 182 -3.09 -2.74 -6.14
CA HIS A 182 -1.98 -3.44 -6.78
C HIS A 182 -0.62 -2.92 -6.30
N ASP A 183 -0.46 -1.59 -6.26
CA ASP A 183 0.76 -0.93 -5.77
C ASP A 183 1.03 -1.25 -4.30
N ALA A 184 -0.02 -1.30 -3.45
CA ALA A 184 0.08 -1.67 -2.04
C ALA A 184 0.53 -3.13 -1.86
N ILE A 185 -0.06 -4.08 -2.61
CA ILE A 185 0.31 -5.51 -2.57
C ILE A 185 1.77 -5.70 -3.00
N ARG A 186 2.17 -5.08 -4.11
CA ARG A 186 3.57 -5.09 -4.55
C ARG A 186 4.50 -4.43 -3.53
N GLY A 187 4.07 -3.32 -2.94
CA GLY A 187 4.80 -2.60 -1.91
C GLY A 187 5.05 -3.47 -0.68
N CYS A 188 4.04 -4.21 -0.22
CA CYS A 188 4.13 -5.12 0.91
C CYS A 188 5.15 -6.23 0.68
N LEU A 189 5.00 -7.01 -0.39
CA LEU A 189 5.85 -8.17 -0.64
C LEU A 189 7.28 -7.78 -1.04
N LEU A 190 7.46 -6.79 -1.91
CA LEU A 190 8.80 -6.30 -2.27
C LEU A 190 9.46 -5.60 -1.09
N GLY A 191 8.69 -4.84 -0.28
CA GLY A 191 9.21 -4.17 0.90
C GLY A 191 9.71 -5.15 1.95
N GLY A 192 8.95 -6.21 2.20
CA GLY A 192 9.35 -7.31 3.08
C GLY A 192 10.60 -8.02 2.57
N ALA A 193 10.63 -8.39 1.29
CA ALA A 193 11.78 -9.06 0.67
C ALA A 193 13.06 -8.20 0.67
N VAL A 194 12.93 -6.90 0.47
CA VAL A 194 14.05 -5.95 0.56
C VAL A 194 14.54 -5.84 2.01
N GLY A 195 13.62 -5.75 2.97
CA GLY A 195 13.98 -5.67 4.41
C GLY A 195 14.69 -6.92 4.89
N ASP A 196 14.21 -8.10 4.49
CA ASP A 196 14.82 -9.40 4.74
C ASP A 196 16.25 -9.47 4.15
N ALA A 197 16.37 -9.23 2.84
CA ALA A 197 17.64 -9.35 2.15
C ALA A 197 18.70 -8.34 2.62
N LEU A 198 18.30 -7.12 2.98
CA LEU A 198 19.22 -6.10 3.54
C LEU A 198 19.67 -6.46 4.96
N GLY A 199 18.79 -7.07 5.77
CA GLY A 199 19.13 -7.48 7.14
C GLY A 199 19.99 -8.74 7.22
N ALA A 200 20.03 -9.54 6.15
CA ALA A 200 20.87 -10.74 6.08
C ALA A 200 22.33 -10.44 5.71
N VAL A 201 22.66 -9.24 5.27
CA VAL A 201 24.02 -8.85 4.83
C VAL A 201 24.74 -8.10 5.96
N GLU A 202 25.62 -8.80 6.70
CA GLU A 202 26.29 -8.26 7.91
C GLU A 202 27.19 -7.03 7.66
N GLU A 203 27.69 -6.75 6.48
CA GLU A 203 28.77 -5.74 6.31
C GLU A 203 28.57 -4.65 5.25
N SER A 204 27.62 -4.71 4.35
CA SER A 204 27.35 -3.55 3.50
C SER A 204 26.07 -3.62 2.67
N ILE A 205 25.15 -2.74 2.97
CA ILE A 205 23.98 -2.32 2.16
C ILE A 205 24.39 -1.94 0.70
N HIS A 206 25.69 -1.80 0.43
CA HIS A 206 26.25 -1.43 -0.86
C HIS A 206 26.68 -2.62 -1.74
N ARG A 207 26.77 -3.86 -1.21
CA ARG A 207 27.13 -5.05 -2.02
C ARG A 207 25.87 -5.60 -2.73
N ARG A 208 25.80 -5.43 -4.01
CA ARG A 208 24.77 -6.00 -4.89
C ARG A 208 25.36 -7.09 -5.78
N PRO A 209 24.57 -8.06 -6.20
CA PRO A 209 23.19 -8.35 -5.84
C PRO A 209 23.07 -9.02 -4.45
N TYR A 210 21.92 -8.85 -3.79
CA TYR A 210 21.56 -9.54 -2.55
C TYR A 210 20.39 -10.50 -2.77
N SER A 211 20.26 -11.51 -1.91
CA SER A 211 19.24 -12.56 -2.02
C SER A 211 18.36 -12.58 -0.76
N ILE A 212 17.15 -13.07 -0.94
CA ILE A 212 16.21 -13.34 0.14
C ILE A 212 16.67 -14.51 1.01
N THR A 213 16.21 -14.53 2.27
CA THR A 213 16.39 -15.66 3.20
C THR A 213 15.18 -16.60 3.19
N ALA A 214 15.20 -17.62 4.06
CA ALA A 214 14.08 -18.51 4.31
C ALA A 214 12.79 -17.76 4.68
N ASP A 215 12.87 -16.60 5.32
CA ASP A 215 11.74 -15.75 5.68
C ASP A 215 10.92 -15.33 4.46
N THR A 216 11.59 -14.75 3.46
CA THR A 216 10.90 -14.36 2.21
C THR A 216 10.58 -15.57 1.34
N GLN A 217 11.42 -16.61 1.29
CA GLN A 217 11.10 -17.83 0.54
C GLN A 217 9.77 -18.43 1.05
N LEU A 218 9.60 -18.59 2.36
CA LEU A 218 8.36 -19.07 2.97
C LEU A 218 7.19 -18.10 2.78
N THR A 219 7.43 -16.80 2.73
CA THR A 219 6.40 -15.82 2.37
C THR A 219 5.84 -16.10 0.97
N LEU A 220 6.71 -16.41 -0.02
CA LEU A 220 6.28 -16.76 -1.38
C LEU A 220 5.46 -18.06 -1.40
N PHE A 221 5.89 -19.10 -0.68
CA PHE A 221 5.13 -20.35 -0.60
C PHE A 221 3.84 -20.20 0.22
N THR A 222 3.79 -19.29 1.19
CA THR A 222 2.52 -18.93 1.88
C THR A 222 1.54 -18.29 0.89
N ALA A 223 2.01 -17.36 0.06
CA ALA A 223 1.19 -16.76 -0.99
C ALA A 223 0.68 -17.82 -1.99
N GLU A 224 1.56 -18.72 -2.45
CA GLU A 224 1.19 -19.85 -3.31
C GLU A 224 0.12 -20.74 -2.64
N GLY A 225 0.30 -21.07 -1.37
CA GLY A 225 -0.66 -21.88 -0.61
C GLY A 225 -2.05 -21.25 -0.54
N ILE A 226 -2.11 -19.93 -0.32
CA ILE A 226 -3.38 -19.16 -0.31
C ILE A 226 -4.05 -19.21 -1.69
N LEU A 227 -3.29 -18.97 -2.77
CA LEU A 227 -3.82 -19.00 -4.13
C LEU A 227 -4.34 -20.38 -4.50
N ARG A 228 -3.65 -21.47 -4.10
CA ARG A 228 -4.10 -22.84 -4.30
C ARG A 228 -5.35 -23.17 -3.48
N ALA A 229 -5.41 -22.73 -2.22
CA ALA A 229 -6.59 -22.91 -1.40
C ALA A 229 -7.81 -22.20 -2.01
N ASN A 230 -7.62 -20.98 -2.53
CA ASN A 230 -8.66 -20.27 -3.26
C ASN A 230 -9.06 -21.01 -4.54
N THR A 231 -8.12 -21.50 -5.35
CA THR A 231 -8.40 -22.32 -6.55
C THR A 231 -9.23 -23.54 -6.19
N ARG A 232 -8.86 -24.27 -5.14
CA ARG A 232 -9.63 -25.44 -4.68
C ARG A 232 -11.05 -25.07 -4.25
N ASN A 233 -11.18 -23.98 -3.50
CA ASN A 233 -12.50 -23.53 -3.04
C ASN A 233 -13.41 -23.17 -4.22
N CYS A 234 -12.90 -22.47 -5.22
CA CYS A 234 -13.66 -22.13 -6.44
C CYS A 234 -14.07 -23.37 -7.25
N GLU A 235 -13.18 -24.35 -7.39
CA GLU A 235 -13.42 -25.54 -8.21
C GLU A 235 -14.26 -26.62 -7.49
N ARG A 236 -14.09 -26.77 -6.17
CA ARG A 236 -14.68 -27.85 -5.39
C ARG A 236 -15.73 -27.42 -4.39
N GLY A 237 -15.83 -26.11 -4.10
CA GLY A 237 -16.72 -25.56 -3.07
C GLY A 237 -16.32 -25.93 -1.63
N VAL A 238 -15.21 -26.64 -1.44
CA VAL A 238 -14.70 -27.10 -0.14
C VAL A 238 -13.18 -27.10 -0.14
N CYS A 239 -12.59 -26.56 0.93
CA CYS A 239 -11.15 -26.47 1.10
C CYS A 239 -10.78 -26.57 2.58
N ASP A 240 -9.73 -27.33 2.89
CA ASP A 240 -8.97 -27.19 4.12
C ASP A 240 -7.72 -26.35 3.84
N PRO A 241 -7.71 -25.05 4.20
CA PRO A 241 -6.58 -24.17 3.91
C PRO A 241 -5.30 -24.58 4.65
N VAL A 242 -5.42 -25.24 5.83
CA VAL A 242 -4.26 -25.67 6.62
C VAL A 242 -3.55 -26.84 5.95
N ALA A 243 -4.31 -27.81 5.44
CA ALA A 243 -3.76 -28.94 4.69
C ALA A 243 -3.04 -28.46 3.42
N ILE A 244 -3.65 -27.55 2.63
CA ILE A 244 -3.02 -26.99 1.44
C ILE A 244 -1.77 -26.17 1.80
N MET A 245 -1.79 -25.42 2.88
CA MET A 245 -0.63 -24.65 3.35
C MET A 245 0.50 -25.57 3.79
N ARG A 246 0.20 -26.69 4.44
CA ARG A 246 1.21 -27.70 4.76
C ARG A 246 1.93 -28.18 3.50
N TYR A 247 1.20 -28.51 2.42
CA TYR A 247 1.82 -28.90 1.14
C TYR A 247 2.65 -27.76 0.52
N ALA A 248 2.25 -26.49 0.67
CA ALA A 248 3.06 -25.37 0.23
C ALA A 248 4.41 -25.34 0.98
N TYR A 249 4.42 -25.54 2.28
CA TYR A 249 5.66 -25.60 3.06
C TYR A 249 6.50 -26.85 2.79
N LEU A 250 5.89 -27.99 2.45
CA LEU A 250 6.63 -29.17 2.00
C LEU A 250 7.28 -28.94 0.62
N ARG A 251 6.64 -28.19 -0.29
CA ARG A 251 7.29 -27.77 -1.54
C ARG A 251 8.49 -26.89 -1.27
N TRP A 252 8.37 -25.94 -0.33
CA TRP A 252 9.53 -25.15 0.10
C TRP A 252 10.63 -26.05 0.72
N LEU A 253 10.30 -26.98 1.62
CA LEU A 253 11.26 -27.92 2.22
C LEU A 253 12.05 -28.69 1.14
N LYS A 254 11.37 -29.10 0.07
CA LYS A 254 12.02 -29.74 -1.08
C LYS A 254 13.09 -28.83 -1.74
N THR A 255 12.87 -27.52 -1.81
CA THR A 255 13.87 -26.58 -2.33
C THR A 255 15.10 -26.47 -1.44
N GLN A 256 14.98 -26.79 -0.16
CA GLN A 256 16.06 -26.79 0.83
C GLN A 256 16.76 -28.16 0.99
N ASN A 257 16.46 -29.13 0.10
CA ASN A 257 16.93 -30.51 0.20
C ASN A 257 16.56 -31.22 1.52
N GLY A 258 15.48 -30.79 2.18
CA GLY A 258 14.97 -31.43 3.38
C GLY A 258 14.34 -32.80 3.08
N VAL A 259 14.27 -33.64 4.10
CA VAL A 259 13.63 -34.94 4.02
C VAL A 259 12.12 -34.78 4.01
N LEU A 260 11.46 -35.21 2.93
CA LEU A 260 10.02 -35.12 2.84
C LEU A 260 9.37 -36.26 3.66
N PRO A 261 8.34 -35.94 4.49
CA PRO A 261 7.57 -36.97 5.16
C PRO A 261 6.80 -37.81 4.14
N GLU A 262 6.44 -39.04 4.56
CA GLU A 262 5.51 -39.85 3.79
C GLU A 262 4.20 -39.09 3.58
N ASN A 263 3.70 -39.06 2.35
CA ASN A 263 2.48 -38.35 2.01
C ASN A 263 1.66 -39.07 0.94
N ASP A 264 0.35 -38.88 0.96
CA ASP A 264 -0.61 -39.56 0.07
C ASP A 264 -0.74 -38.89 -1.31
N PHE A 265 -0.17 -37.68 -1.50
CA PHE A 265 -0.28 -36.87 -2.73
C PHE A 265 1.08 -36.37 -3.22
N PRO A 266 1.99 -37.25 -3.66
CA PRO A 266 3.33 -36.85 -4.12
C PRO A 266 3.28 -35.88 -5.31
N GLU A 267 2.26 -35.94 -6.17
CA GLU A 267 2.06 -35.08 -7.31
C GLU A 267 1.87 -33.61 -6.88
N ALA A 268 1.29 -33.35 -5.71
CA ALA A 268 1.11 -32.02 -5.16
C ALA A 268 2.44 -31.31 -4.88
N LEU A 269 3.51 -32.06 -4.65
CA LEU A 269 4.84 -31.53 -4.31
C LEU A 269 5.63 -31.06 -5.53
N ASP A 270 5.28 -31.50 -6.73
CA ASP A 270 5.98 -31.16 -7.98
C ASP A 270 5.18 -30.22 -8.90
N SER A 271 3.99 -29.83 -8.45
CA SER A 271 3.06 -29.02 -9.26
C SER A 271 3.22 -27.53 -9.05
N GLY A 272 2.77 -26.76 -10.04
CA GLY A 272 2.81 -25.28 -10.05
C GLY A 272 4.14 -24.71 -10.53
N TRP A 273 4.19 -23.39 -10.67
CA TRP A 273 5.36 -22.72 -11.25
C TRP A 273 6.44 -22.38 -10.21
N LEU A 274 6.05 -22.11 -8.96
CA LEU A 274 6.99 -21.60 -7.95
C LEU A 274 8.07 -22.61 -7.61
N ILE A 275 7.71 -23.91 -7.51
CA ILE A 275 8.66 -25.00 -7.27
C ILE A 275 9.66 -25.18 -8.43
N GLN A 276 9.35 -24.67 -9.63
CA GLN A 276 10.25 -24.75 -10.80
C GLN A 276 11.31 -23.64 -10.82
N GLU A 277 11.19 -22.64 -9.95
CA GLU A 277 12.10 -21.49 -9.89
C GLU A 277 13.40 -21.88 -9.19
N LYS A 278 14.45 -22.16 -9.99
CA LYS A 278 15.76 -22.61 -9.49
C LYS A 278 16.43 -21.63 -8.52
N GLN A 279 16.08 -20.35 -8.58
CA GLN A 279 16.59 -19.33 -7.67
C GLN A 279 16.17 -19.57 -6.20
N LEU A 280 15.12 -20.37 -5.97
CA LEU A 280 14.65 -20.76 -4.63
C LEU A 280 15.36 -22.00 -4.08
N TYR A 281 16.17 -22.71 -4.89
CA TYR A 281 16.97 -23.87 -4.49
C TYR A 281 18.34 -23.43 -3.92
N VAL A 282 18.27 -22.45 -3.03
CA VAL A 282 19.45 -21.90 -2.33
C VAL A 282 19.14 -21.98 -0.84
N ASP A 283 20.14 -22.39 -0.05
CA ASP A 283 20.05 -22.39 1.41
C ASP A 283 19.68 -20.99 1.89
N GLY A 284 18.44 -20.86 2.40
CA GLY A 284 17.90 -19.64 2.98
C GLY A 284 18.27 -19.46 4.44
N SER A 285 19.16 -20.29 4.98
CA SER A 285 19.53 -20.35 6.39
C SER A 285 18.32 -20.51 7.34
N PRO A 286 17.47 -21.54 7.08
CA PRO A 286 16.28 -21.78 7.90
C PRO A 286 16.66 -22.30 9.29
N GLU A 287 15.75 -22.07 10.23
CA GLU A 287 15.91 -22.62 11.57
C GLU A 287 15.73 -24.13 11.62
N LYS A 288 16.50 -24.78 12.50
CA LYS A 288 16.47 -26.23 12.65
C LYS A 288 15.11 -26.76 13.11
N ASP A 289 14.44 -26.02 14.01
CA ASP A 289 13.14 -26.41 14.53
C ASP A 289 12.06 -26.37 13.42
N LEU A 290 12.16 -25.40 12.50
CA LEU A 290 11.28 -25.29 11.34
C LEU A 290 11.46 -26.49 10.40
N ILE A 291 12.69 -26.82 10.03
CA ILE A 291 12.99 -27.98 9.19
C ILE A 291 12.48 -29.26 9.84
N SER A 292 12.85 -29.50 11.10
CA SER A 292 12.42 -30.70 11.85
C SER A 292 10.89 -30.78 11.96
N ALA A 293 10.20 -29.66 12.14
CA ALA A 293 8.74 -29.64 12.18
C ALA A 293 8.11 -30.09 10.86
N LEU A 294 8.66 -29.65 9.73
CA LEU A 294 8.16 -30.03 8.40
C LEU A 294 8.50 -31.48 8.03
N GLU A 295 9.73 -31.95 8.32
CA GLU A 295 10.17 -33.33 8.09
C GLU A 295 9.33 -34.35 8.86
N ASN A 296 8.84 -33.98 10.03
CA ASN A 296 7.98 -34.82 10.87
C ASN A 296 6.49 -34.49 10.78
N SER A 297 6.09 -33.59 9.87
CA SER A 297 4.70 -33.14 9.79
C SER A 297 3.79 -34.24 9.20
N ARG A 298 2.60 -34.40 9.79
CA ARG A 298 1.53 -35.28 9.29
C ARG A 298 0.27 -34.47 9.01
N GLU A 299 -0.54 -34.96 8.06
CA GLU A 299 -1.79 -34.31 7.75
C GLU A 299 -2.75 -34.37 8.96
N GLY A 300 -3.38 -33.23 9.28
CA GLY A 300 -4.28 -33.10 10.42
C GLY A 300 -3.60 -32.99 11.80
N GLU A 301 -2.27 -33.14 11.89
CA GLU A 301 -1.54 -32.99 13.14
C GLU A 301 -0.92 -31.60 13.28
N MET A 302 -0.96 -31.08 14.51
CA MET A 302 -0.28 -29.83 14.90
C MET A 302 1.09 -30.15 15.47
N VAL A 303 2.09 -29.33 15.15
CA VAL A 303 3.44 -29.51 15.68
C VAL A 303 3.50 -29.24 17.20
N CYS A 304 4.21 -30.10 17.92
CA CYS A 304 4.38 -30.02 19.37
C CYS A 304 5.78 -29.54 19.82
N ASN A 305 6.38 -28.59 19.12
CA ASN A 305 7.63 -27.97 19.56
C ASN A 305 7.37 -26.74 20.44
N HIS A 306 8.43 -26.20 21.06
CA HIS A 306 8.38 -25.01 21.90
C HIS A 306 9.07 -23.80 21.26
N SER A 307 9.32 -23.83 19.95
CA SER A 307 9.98 -22.73 19.25
C SER A 307 9.17 -21.45 19.38
N LYS A 308 9.86 -20.37 19.74
CA LYS A 308 9.32 -18.99 19.81
C LYS A 308 9.83 -18.11 18.69
N ASP A 309 10.46 -18.71 17.72
CA ASP A 309 11.09 -18.00 16.64
C ASP A 309 10.10 -17.22 15.77
N SER A 310 10.63 -16.20 15.09
CA SER A 310 9.82 -15.24 14.32
C SER A 310 9.47 -15.68 12.91
N GLY A 311 10.06 -16.75 12.38
CA GLY A 311 9.88 -17.17 10.99
C GLY A 311 8.43 -17.41 10.58
N ALA A 312 7.57 -17.82 11.53
CA ALA A 312 6.14 -17.94 11.26
C ALA A 312 5.40 -16.60 11.20
N VAL A 313 5.91 -15.54 11.83
CA VAL A 313 5.30 -14.19 11.77
C VAL A 313 5.56 -13.58 10.41
N VAL A 314 6.83 -13.52 10.01
CA VAL A 314 7.28 -12.80 8.81
C VAL A 314 6.55 -13.26 7.55
N ARG A 315 6.32 -14.57 7.41
CA ARG A 315 5.68 -15.15 6.23
C ARG A 315 4.16 -14.95 6.13
N MET A 316 3.49 -14.30 7.11
CA MET A 316 2.02 -14.16 7.14
C MET A 316 1.48 -12.93 6.42
N ALA A 317 2.33 -12.05 5.88
CA ALA A 317 1.87 -10.92 5.08
C ALA A 317 0.87 -11.30 3.96
N PRO A 318 1.06 -12.40 3.18
CA PRO A 318 0.11 -12.80 2.14
C PRO A 318 -1.30 -13.10 2.64
N ALA A 319 -1.46 -13.63 3.86
CA ALA A 319 -2.77 -13.86 4.47
C ALA A 319 -3.51 -12.54 4.67
N GLY A 320 -2.81 -11.50 5.14
CA GLY A 320 -3.38 -10.16 5.27
C GLY A 320 -3.66 -9.46 3.93
N LEU A 321 -2.91 -9.77 2.88
CA LEU A 321 -3.13 -9.21 1.55
C LEU A 321 -4.35 -9.80 0.83
N PHE A 322 -4.79 -11.00 1.21
CA PHE A 322 -5.84 -11.73 0.50
C PHE A 322 -7.14 -11.89 1.30
N LEU A 323 -7.07 -11.91 2.63
CA LEU A 323 -8.20 -12.21 3.50
C LEU A 323 -8.68 -10.98 4.29
N GLU A 324 -9.96 -10.96 4.63
CA GLU A 324 -10.56 -9.99 5.56
C GLU A 324 -9.87 -10.07 6.94
N PRO A 325 -9.81 -8.98 7.72
CA PRO A 325 -8.97 -8.88 8.91
C PRO A 325 -9.08 -10.03 9.91
N ARG A 326 -10.30 -10.42 10.30
CA ARG A 326 -10.51 -11.53 11.24
C ARG A 326 -10.10 -12.87 10.65
N LYS A 327 -10.46 -13.13 9.38
CA LYS A 327 -10.03 -14.35 8.69
C LYS A 327 -8.50 -14.37 8.49
N ALA A 328 -7.88 -13.23 8.24
CA ALA A 328 -6.43 -13.11 8.16
C ALA A 328 -5.76 -13.50 9.48
N TYR A 329 -6.33 -13.07 10.63
CA TYR A 329 -5.87 -13.49 11.94
C TYR A 329 -5.98 -15.01 12.11
N ASP A 330 -7.16 -15.58 11.88
CA ASP A 330 -7.45 -17.00 12.10
C ASP A 330 -6.55 -17.89 11.23
N HIS A 331 -6.37 -17.52 9.96
CA HIS A 331 -5.48 -18.27 9.05
C HIS A 331 -4.01 -18.08 9.43
N GLY A 332 -3.57 -16.86 9.74
CA GLY A 332 -2.21 -16.59 10.20
C GLY A 332 -1.86 -17.37 11.46
N TYR A 333 -2.79 -17.42 12.42
CA TYR A 333 -2.68 -18.22 13.64
C TYR A 333 -2.54 -19.71 13.32
N SER A 334 -3.42 -20.25 12.45
CA SER A 334 -3.46 -21.66 12.11
C SER A 334 -2.24 -22.09 11.26
N PHE A 335 -1.83 -21.28 10.29
CA PHE A 335 -0.68 -21.57 9.43
C PHE A 335 0.64 -21.54 10.21
N ALA A 336 0.76 -20.69 11.23
CA ALA A 336 1.93 -20.68 12.09
C ALA A 336 2.10 -22.01 12.85
N LYS A 337 1.00 -22.63 13.27
CA LYS A 337 0.98 -23.88 14.02
C LYS A 337 1.39 -25.13 13.20
N ILE A 338 1.57 -25.00 11.89
CA ILE A 338 2.15 -26.07 11.05
C ILE A 338 3.62 -26.30 11.42
N THR A 339 4.32 -25.30 11.92
CA THR A 339 5.77 -25.35 12.18
C THR A 339 6.17 -24.94 13.59
N HIS A 340 5.35 -24.16 14.29
CA HIS A 340 5.66 -23.60 15.62
C HIS A 340 4.54 -23.93 16.60
N GLY A 341 4.85 -24.73 17.63
CA GLY A 341 3.85 -25.14 18.61
C GLY A 341 3.57 -24.10 19.70
N HIS A 342 4.44 -23.10 19.87
CA HIS A 342 4.27 -22.14 20.97
C HIS A 342 3.16 -21.11 20.66
N PRO A 343 2.14 -20.91 21.54
CA PRO A 343 0.98 -20.07 21.28
C PRO A 343 1.32 -18.60 20.94
N ILE A 344 2.38 -18.05 21.53
CA ILE A 344 2.81 -16.67 21.27
C ILE A 344 3.17 -16.45 19.79
N VAL A 345 3.72 -17.46 19.12
CA VAL A 345 4.08 -17.38 17.70
C VAL A 345 2.81 -17.34 16.84
N ALA A 346 1.85 -18.20 17.14
CA ALA A 346 0.57 -18.23 16.44
C ALA A 346 -0.20 -16.90 16.61
N ALA A 347 -0.27 -16.37 17.84
CA ALA A 347 -0.91 -15.08 18.11
C ALA A 347 -0.21 -13.92 17.40
N SER A 348 1.13 -13.91 17.37
CA SER A 348 1.91 -12.86 16.69
C SER A 348 1.76 -12.95 15.17
N ALA A 349 1.71 -14.15 14.61
CA ALA A 349 1.50 -14.41 13.18
C ALA A 349 0.10 -13.95 12.73
N GLY A 350 -0.93 -14.30 13.49
CA GLY A 350 -2.30 -13.82 13.27
C GLY A 350 -2.40 -12.31 13.37
N ALA A 351 -1.79 -11.70 14.40
CA ALA A 351 -1.76 -10.25 14.58
C ALA A 351 -1.09 -9.52 13.39
N PHE A 352 0.00 -10.05 12.88
CA PHE A 352 0.67 -9.47 11.72
C PHE A 352 -0.19 -9.57 10.45
N ALA A 353 -0.79 -10.73 10.19
CA ALA A 353 -1.70 -10.92 9.06
C ALA A 353 -2.90 -9.95 9.15
N MET A 354 -3.53 -9.83 10.33
CA MET A 354 -4.63 -8.88 10.54
C MET A 354 -4.19 -7.44 10.33
N LEU A 355 -3.02 -7.04 10.84
CA LEU A 355 -2.47 -5.70 10.65
C LEU A 355 -2.29 -5.35 9.16
N ILE A 356 -1.71 -6.27 8.37
CA ILE A 356 -1.55 -6.07 6.92
C ILE A 356 -2.91 -5.91 6.23
N SER A 357 -3.93 -6.70 6.62
CA SER A 357 -5.28 -6.59 6.05
C SER A 357 -5.95 -5.26 6.38
N GLU A 358 -5.84 -4.79 7.63
CA GLU A 358 -6.35 -3.49 8.05
C GLU A 358 -5.68 -2.33 7.30
N LEU A 359 -4.36 -2.41 7.10
CA LEU A 359 -3.60 -1.42 6.34
C LEU A 359 -3.95 -1.42 4.84
N LEU A 360 -4.15 -2.60 4.25
CA LEU A 360 -4.57 -2.74 2.85
C LEU A 360 -5.97 -2.18 2.61
N SER A 361 -6.85 -2.19 3.63
CA SER A 361 -8.16 -1.53 3.58
C SER A 361 -8.09 0.00 3.62
N GLY A 362 -6.89 0.57 3.79
CA GLY A 362 -6.63 2.01 3.79
C GLY A 362 -6.64 2.66 5.18
N LYS A 363 -6.77 1.90 6.26
CA LYS A 363 -6.70 2.45 7.63
C LYS A 363 -5.33 3.03 7.94
N PRO A 364 -5.24 4.15 8.66
CA PRO A 364 -3.99 4.63 9.25
C PRO A 364 -3.36 3.58 10.17
N LEU A 365 -2.03 3.58 10.27
CA LEU A 365 -1.30 2.58 11.06
C LEU A 365 -1.74 2.52 12.53
N GLU A 366 -1.97 3.68 13.14
CA GLU A 366 -2.44 3.76 14.54
C GLU A 366 -3.82 3.12 14.71
N ASP A 367 -4.77 3.42 13.81
CA ASP A 367 -6.13 2.88 13.83
C ASP A 367 -6.13 1.36 13.56
N ALA A 368 -5.29 0.90 12.63
CA ALA A 368 -5.11 -0.52 12.34
C ALA A 368 -4.55 -1.27 13.57
N LEU A 369 -3.59 -0.68 14.27
CA LEU A 369 -3.06 -1.23 15.52
C LEU A 369 -4.11 -1.29 16.63
N ASP A 370 -4.99 -0.28 16.75
CA ASP A 370 -6.07 -0.30 17.71
C ASP A 370 -7.03 -1.47 17.45
N GLN A 371 -7.37 -1.75 16.19
CA GLN A 371 -8.21 -2.90 15.83
C GLN A 371 -7.52 -4.23 16.16
N VAL A 372 -6.23 -4.37 15.83
CA VAL A 372 -5.46 -5.58 16.15
C VAL A 372 -5.36 -5.78 17.68
N MET A 373 -5.04 -4.73 18.43
CA MET A 373 -4.90 -4.83 19.88
C MET A 373 -6.23 -5.16 20.56
N ALA A 374 -7.35 -4.55 20.10
CA ALA A 374 -8.69 -4.88 20.60
C ALA A 374 -9.06 -6.35 20.32
N HIS A 375 -8.73 -6.87 19.11
CA HIS A 375 -8.94 -8.28 18.80
C HIS A 375 -8.12 -9.21 19.71
N LEU A 376 -6.86 -8.86 19.99
CA LEU A 376 -5.97 -9.66 20.84
C LEU A 376 -6.41 -9.69 22.32
N GLU A 377 -7.16 -8.71 22.81
CA GLU A 377 -7.70 -8.70 24.17
C GLU A 377 -8.65 -9.88 24.43
N ASP A 378 -9.36 -10.32 23.39
CA ASP A 378 -10.29 -11.44 23.46
C ASP A 378 -9.64 -12.81 23.18
N GLN A 379 -8.33 -12.85 22.82
CA GLN A 379 -7.63 -14.10 22.47
C GLN A 379 -6.88 -14.68 23.67
N PRO A 380 -7.09 -15.97 24.02
CA PRO A 380 -6.58 -16.56 25.26
C PRO A 380 -5.06 -16.53 25.42
N ASP A 381 -4.29 -16.68 24.34
CA ASP A 381 -2.84 -16.84 24.37
C ASP A 381 -2.08 -15.58 23.88
N ALA A 382 -2.78 -14.46 23.64
CA ALA A 382 -2.22 -13.30 22.99
C ALA A 382 -1.61 -12.26 23.93
N GLY A 383 -1.68 -12.44 25.25
CA GLY A 383 -1.30 -11.40 26.23
C GLY A 383 0.12 -10.86 26.07
N LYS A 384 1.10 -11.70 25.70
CA LYS A 384 2.49 -11.23 25.47
C LYS A 384 2.62 -10.46 24.16
N THR A 385 1.95 -10.91 23.09
CA THR A 385 1.90 -10.19 21.81
C THR A 385 1.25 -8.82 21.98
N LEU A 386 0.12 -8.76 22.68
CA LEU A 386 -0.57 -7.51 23.01
C LEU A 386 0.33 -6.56 23.81
N ALA A 387 0.99 -7.06 24.85
CA ALA A 387 1.90 -6.26 25.66
C ALA A 387 3.09 -5.71 24.84
N ALA A 388 3.63 -6.53 23.92
CA ALA A 388 4.72 -6.11 23.03
C ALA A 388 4.28 -5.01 22.07
N LEU A 389 3.07 -5.09 21.47
CA LEU A 389 2.53 -4.04 20.61
C LEU A 389 2.23 -2.75 21.38
N LYS A 390 1.60 -2.84 22.56
CA LYS A 390 1.38 -1.67 23.44
C LYS A 390 2.70 -0.98 23.81
N LYS A 391 3.75 -1.77 24.09
CA LYS A 391 5.10 -1.26 24.36
C LYS A 391 5.69 -0.58 23.12
N ALA A 392 5.62 -1.18 21.92
CA ALA A 392 6.14 -0.61 20.67
C ALA A 392 5.56 0.79 20.41
N ARG A 393 4.26 0.97 20.63
CA ARG A 393 3.55 2.25 20.43
C ARG A 393 4.06 3.38 21.34
N THR A 394 4.46 3.05 22.56
CA THR A 394 4.88 4.05 23.57
C THR A 394 6.40 4.26 23.65
N MET A 395 7.18 3.40 23.02
CA MET A 395 8.64 3.47 23.05
C MET A 395 9.18 4.69 22.30
N LYS A 396 10.24 5.28 22.86
CA LYS A 396 10.94 6.41 22.25
C LYS A 396 12.25 6.01 21.56
N ASN A 397 12.86 4.90 21.98
CA ASN A 397 14.22 4.53 21.56
C ASN A 397 14.32 3.05 21.19
N ILE A 398 15.03 2.76 20.09
CA ILE A 398 15.31 1.41 19.58
C ILE A 398 16.18 0.57 20.50
N SER A 399 17.06 1.19 21.30
CA SER A 399 17.99 0.50 22.22
C SER A 399 17.30 -0.37 23.28
N LYS A 400 15.97 -0.31 23.39
CA LYS A 400 15.18 -1.16 24.29
C LYS A 400 14.73 -2.48 23.66
N PHE A 401 15.06 -2.74 22.41
CA PHE A 401 14.88 -4.03 21.76
C PHE A 401 16.16 -4.87 21.92
N GLU A 402 16.27 -5.53 23.07
CA GLU A 402 17.30 -6.53 23.28
C GLU A 402 16.83 -7.89 22.74
N ASP A 403 17.74 -8.66 22.09
CA ASP A 403 17.49 -10.01 21.56
C ASP A 403 16.17 -10.12 20.76
N CYS A 404 16.16 -9.48 19.60
CA CYS A 404 14.99 -9.40 18.72
C CYS A 404 14.86 -10.67 17.84
N ARG A 405 14.66 -11.86 18.46
CA ARG A 405 14.50 -13.16 17.76
C ARG A 405 13.12 -13.78 17.96
N SER A 406 12.47 -13.56 19.10
CA SER A 406 11.14 -14.14 19.33
C SER A 406 10.04 -13.40 18.57
N ALA A 407 8.99 -14.14 18.21
CA ALA A 407 7.88 -13.72 17.38
C ALA A 407 7.27 -12.35 17.77
N GLU A 408 6.93 -12.19 19.06
CA GLU A 408 6.32 -10.94 19.57
C GLU A 408 7.29 -9.76 19.57
N LYS A 409 8.60 -10.04 19.74
CA LYS A 409 9.61 -8.98 19.72
C LYS A 409 9.88 -8.49 18.32
N VAL A 410 10.01 -9.41 17.35
CA VAL A 410 10.18 -9.07 15.93
C VAL A 410 8.99 -8.29 15.41
N LEU A 411 7.75 -8.74 15.69
CA LEU A 411 6.55 -8.02 15.31
C LEU A 411 6.54 -6.61 15.89
N SER A 412 6.79 -6.49 17.19
CA SER A 412 6.78 -5.19 17.87
C SER A 412 7.91 -4.26 17.41
N ALA A 413 9.09 -4.80 17.07
CA ALA A 413 10.20 -4.05 16.49
C ALA A 413 9.87 -3.49 15.10
N GLY A 414 9.31 -4.32 14.22
CA GLY A 414 8.86 -3.88 12.89
C GLY A 414 7.78 -2.81 12.97
N VAL A 415 6.79 -3.00 13.87
CA VAL A 415 5.75 -2.00 14.14
C VAL A 415 6.33 -0.68 14.66
N PHE A 416 7.25 -0.73 15.63
CA PHE A 416 7.93 0.46 16.14
C PHE A 416 8.64 1.25 15.03
N CYS A 417 9.41 0.56 14.18
CA CYS A 417 10.12 1.20 13.07
C CYS A 417 9.16 1.82 12.05
N ALA A 418 8.04 1.14 11.77
CA ALA A 418 7.00 1.65 10.89
C ALA A 418 6.29 2.89 11.47
N LEU A 419 6.00 2.91 12.77
CA LEU A 419 5.41 4.07 13.45
C LEU A 419 6.35 5.29 13.42
N LYS A 420 7.64 5.06 13.58
CA LYS A 420 8.66 6.14 13.55
C LYS A 420 8.84 6.76 12.17
N HIS A 421 8.72 5.96 11.12
CA HIS A 421 9.01 6.35 9.75
C HIS A 421 7.92 5.89 8.77
N THR A 422 6.65 6.09 9.13
CA THR A 422 5.50 5.62 8.33
C THR A 422 5.58 6.04 6.86
N TRP A 423 6.07 7.25 6.59
CA TRP A 423 6.12 7.83 5.24
C TRP A 423 7.52 7.81 4.60
N GLU A 424 8.53 7.28 5.30
CA GLU A 424 9.93 7.29 4.89
C GLU A 424 10.47 5.85 4.82
N PHE A 425 10.10 5.11 3.75
CA PHE A 425 10.41 3.69 3.58
C PHE A 425 11.86 3.35 3.95
N SER A 426 12.82 4.07 3.35
CA SER A 426 14.25 3.78 3.56
C SER A 426 14.67 3.92 5.03
N LYS A 427 14.22 4.97 5.72
CA LYS A 427 14.59 5.19 7.13
C LYS A 427 13.99 4.11 8.03
N GLY A 428 12.70 3.77 7.81
CA GLY A 428 12.04 2.76 8.62
C GLY A 428 12.64 1.37 8.45
N VAL A 429 12.94 0.97 7.21
CA VAL A 429 13.56 -0.32 6.92
C VAL A 429 14.99 -0.40 7.45
N LEU A 430 15.82 0.63 7.24
CA LEU A 430 17.19 0.65 7.77
C LEU A 430 17.23 0.61 9.30
N LEU A 431 16.30 1.28 9.96
CA LEU A 431 16.18 1.21 11.41
C LEU A 431 15.83 -0.22 11.88
N ALA A 432 14.94 -0.92 11.15
CA ALA A 432 14.54 -2.28 11.49
C ALA A 432 15.63 -3.31 11.17
N VAL A 433 16.32 -3.16 10.06
CA VAL A 433 17.45 -4.02 9.63
C VAL A 433 18.57 -4.06 10.68
N TYR A 434 18.80 -2.97 11.40
CA TYR A 434 19.73 -2.94 12.53
C TYR A 434 19.36 -3.94 13.66
N LEU A 435 18.08 -4.33 13.74
CA LEU A 435 17.57 -5.33 14.69
C LEU A 435 17.52 -6.76 14.12
N GLY A 436 17.81 -6.93 12.84
CA GLY A 436 17.82 -8.22 12.13
C GLY A 436 16.93 -8.25 10.88
N ASN A 437 17.14 -9.28 10.05
CA ASN A 437 16.41 -9.47 8.80
C ASN A 437 14.90 -9.61 8.98
N SER A 438 14.44 -10.40 9.95
CA SER A 438 13.02 -10.60 10.22
C SER A 438 12.32 -9.30 10.64
N ALA A 439 12.96 -8.45 11.47
CA ALA A 439 12.43 -7.13 11.82
C ALA A 439 12.39 -6.20 10.59
N GLY A 440 13.43 -6.27 9.74
CA GLY A 440 13.51 -5.58 8.47
C GLY A 440 12.36 -5.97 7.53
N SER A 441 12.07 -7.27 7.44
CA SER A 441 10.98 -7.80 6.63
C SER A 441 9.60 -7.34 7.12
N VAL A 442 9.33 -7.41 8.42
CA VAL A 442 8.07 -6.94 9.02
C VAL A 442 7.87 -5.43 8.77
N ALA A 443 8.89 -4.60 9.07
CA ALA A 443 8.82 -3.16 8.83
C ALA A 443 8.65 -2.83 7.35
N GLY A 444 9.40 -3.53 6.46
CA GLY A 444 9.33 -3.38 5.02
C GLY A 444 7.94 -3.71 4.47
N SER A 445 7.30 -4.76 4.98
CA SER A 445 5.93 -5.13 4.61
C SER A 445 4.91 -4.09 5.08
N ILE A 446 4.99 -3.62 6.33
CA ILE A 446 4.09 -2.60 6.89
C ILE A 446 4.23 -1.27 6.13
N ILE A 447 5.45 -0.76 6.01
CA ILE A 447 5.69 0.53 5.34
C ILE A 447 5.39 0.41 3.84
N GLY A 448 5.67 -0.76 3.25
CA GLY A 448 5.39 -1.07 1.85
C GLY A 448 3.91 -1.11 1.52
N VAL A 449 3.06 -1.75 2.33
CA VAL A 449 1.60 -1.73 2.10
C VAL A 449 1.00 -0.35 2.29
N ILE A 450 1.58 0.47 3.18
CA ILE A 450 1.14 1.85 3.41
C ILE A 450 1.53 2.77 2.23
N ASN A 451 2.72 2.66 1.69
CA ASN A 451 3.25 3.64 0.73
C ASN A 451 3.30 3.14 -0.71
N GLY A 452 3.08 1.85 -0.95
CA GLY A 452 3.17 1.21 -2.25
C GLY A 452 4.62 0.92 -2.69
N ARG A 453 4.74 0.20 -3.80
CA ARG A 453 6.03 -0.13 -4.43
C ARG A 453 6.85 1.11 -4.80
N SER A 454 6.17 2.18 -5.21
CA SER A 454 6.81 3.43 -5.65
C SER A 454 7.63 4.11 -4.55
N ALA A 455 7.38 3.82 -3.27
CA ALA A 455 8.15 4.35 -2.16
C ALA A 455 9.46 3.59 -1.89
N ILE A 456 9.62 2.39 -2.45
CA ILE A 456 10.82 1.57 -2.29
C ILE A 456 11.89 2.09 -3.27
N PRO A 457 13.12 2.41 -2.83
CA PRO A 457 14.17 2.84 -3.72
C PRO A 457 14.38 1.88 -4.88
N ALA A 458 14.34 2.38 -6.11
CA ALA A 458 14.46 1.56 -7.32
C ALA A 458 15.74 0.72 -7.32
N GLN A 459 16.80 1.27 -6.77
CA GLN A 459 18.08 0.59 -6.60
C GLN A 459 18.02 -0.60 -5.63
N TRP A 460 17.14 -0.59 -4.61
CA TRP A 460 16.99 -1.72 -3.71
C TRP A 460 16.22 -2.85 -4.40
N ILE A 461 15.17 -2.51 -5.13
CA ILE A 461 14.42 -3.51 -5.94
C ILE A 461 15.33 -4.12 -7.01
N SER A 462 16.07 -3.29 -7.77
CA SER A 462 16.96 -3.78 -8.84
C SER A 462 18.11 -4.65 -8.33
N GLY A 463 18.56 -4.43 -7.09
CA GLY A 463 19.59 -5.22 -6.42
C GLY A 463 19.10 -6.59 -5.94
N LEU A 464 17.79 -6.79 -5.75
CA LEU A 464 17.22 -8.04 -5.29
C LEU A 464 17.18 -9.08 -6.43
N ARG A 465 17.81 -10.25 -6.24
CA ARG A 465 17.89 -11.31 -7.26
C ARG A 465 16.52 -11.84 -7.62
N GLU A 466 15.69 -12.13 -6.63
CA GLU A 466 14.38 -12.78 -6.75
C GLU A 466 13.24 -11.79 -7.02
N ARG A 467 13.53 -10.52 -7.32
CA ARG A 467 12.52 -9.46 -7.54
C ARG A 467 11.43 -9.83 -8.54
N ARG A 468 11.75 -10.66 -9.57
CA ARG A 468 10.77 -11.09 -10.57
C ARG A 468 9.78 -12.10 -9.99
N ILE A 469 10.26 -13.02 -9.16
CA ILE A 469 9.44 -14.02 -8.47
C ILE A 469 8.50 -13.32 -7.49
N VAL A 470 9.04 -12.42 -6.65
CA VAL A 470 8.26 -11.64 -5.69
C VAL A 470 7.19 -10.79 -6.40
N SER A 471 7.57 -10.12 -7.49
CA SER A 471 6.62 -9.30 -8.27
C SER A 471 5.52 -10.15 -8.89
N ARG A 472 5.84 -11.33 -9.46
CA ARG A 472 4.86 -12.23 -10.07
C ARG A 472 3.83 -12.73 -9.04
N ILE A 473 4.26 -13.17 -7.86
CA ILE A 473 3.37 -13.57 -6.77
C ILE A 473 2.46 -12.42 -6.34
N ALA A 474 3.01 -11.20 -6.22
CA ALA A 474 2.21 -10.02 -5.88
C ALA A 474 1.14 -9.72 -6.94
N ASP A 475 1.50 -9.84 -8.22
CA ASP A 475 0.58 -9.64 -9.34
C ASP A 475 -0.51 -10.72 -9.37
N ASP A 476 -0.16 -11.96 -9.06
CA ASP A 476 -1.10 -13.08 -9.08
C ASP A 476 -2.06 -13.00 -7.87
N LEU A 477 -1.61 -12.54 -6.68
CA LEU A 477 -2.49 -12.23 -5.55
C LEU A 477 -3.49 -11.13 -5.89
N TRP A 478 -3.03 -10.04 -6.55
CA TRP A 478 -3.91 -8.95 -6.96
C TRP A 478 -4.93 -9.40 -8.01
N LYS A 479 -4.50 -10.10 -9.06
CA LYS A 479 -5.39 -10.59 -10.12
C LYS A 479 -6.48 -11.49 -9.56
N ARG A 480 -6.12 -12.44 -8.70
CA ARG A 480 -7.09 -13.37 -8.15
C ARG A 480 -8.09 -12.70 -7.25
N PHE A 481 -7.66 -11.69 -6.52
CA PHE A 481 -8.56 -10.87 -5.70
C PHE A 481 -9.61 -10.13 -6.56
N GLU A 482 -9.21 -9.57 -7.72
CA GLU A 482 -10.11 -8.85 -8.64
C GLU A 482 -11.03 -9.81 -9.42
N GLU A 483 -10.53 -11.00 -9.79
CA GLU A 483 -11.26 -12.03 -10.57
C GLU A 483 -12.23 -12.87 -9.72
N ASP A 484 -12.10 -12.84 -8.39
CA ASP A 484 -12.90 -13.68 -7.46
C ASP A 484 -14.42 -13.37 -7.51
N SER A 485 -14.80 -12.25 -8.12
CA SER A 485 -16.20 -11.89 -8.40
C SER A 485 -16.89 -12.80 -9.44
N GLU A 486 -16.14 -13.53 -10.28
CA GLU A 486 -16.68 -14.40 -11.35
C GLU A 486 -16.45 -15.90 -11.11
N GLY A 487 -15.66 -16.31 -10.11
CA GLY A 487 -15.49 -17.72 -9.70
C GLY A 487 -14.82 -18.64 -10.74
N HIS A 488 -14.33 -18.12 -11.85
CA HIS A 488 -13.84 -18.94 -12.95
C HIS A 488 -12.33 -19.22 -12.84
N VAL A 489 -11.94 -20.49 -12.79
CA VAL A 489 -10.54 -20.93 -12.85
C VAL A 489 -10.18 -21.30 -14.29
N THR A 490 -9.30 -20.53 -14.93
CA THR A 490 -8.79 -20.84 -16.25
C THR A 490 -7.78 -22.00 -16.19
N GLU A 491 -7.61 -22.76 -17.29
CA GLU A 491 -6.59 -23.81 -17.40
C GLU A 491 -5.19 -23.29 -17.09
N LYS A 492 -4.86 -22.08 -17.57
CA LYS A 492 -3.57 -21.42 -17.29
C LYS A 492 -3.39 -21.14 -15.78
N TRP A 493 -4.45 -20.71 -15.10
CA TRP A 493 -4.43 -20.49 -13.65
C TRP A 493 -4.30 -21.79 -12.89
N TRP A 494 -5.07 -22.81 -13.27
CA TRP A 494 -4.97 -24.15 -12.68
C TRP A 494 -3.56 -24.74 -12.80
N ASN A 495 -2.91 -24.61 -13.95
CA ASN A 495 -1.54 -25.09 -14.15
C ASN A 495 -0.52 -24.32 -13.28
N ALA A 496 -0.79 -23.04 -12.97
CA ALA A 496 0.06 -22.25 -12.11
C ALA A 496 -0.18 -22.55 -10.61
N TYR A 497 -1.44 -22.72 -10.22
CA TYR A 497 -1.88 -22.89 -8.83
C TYR A 497 -2.91 -24.01 -8.70
N PRO A 498 -2.50 -25.29 -8.90
CA PRO A 498 -3.44 -26.42 -8.78
C PRO A 498 -3.99 -26.53 -7.36
N GLY A 499 -5.29 -26.79 -7.26
CA GLY A 499 -6.02 -26.86 -5.99
C GLY A 499 -5.87 -28.17 -5.24
N PHE A 500 -4.66 -28.70 -5.08
CA PHE A 500 -4.34 -29.92 -4.29
C PHE A 500 -3.03 -29.79 -3.53
#